data_b29209fb623a13e22c0fecc212778b33
#
_entry.id   b29209fb623a13e22c0fecc212778b33
#
_cell.length_a   1.000
_cell.length_b   1.000
_cell.length_c   1.000
_cell.angle_alpha   90.00
_cell.angle_beta   90.00
_cell.angle_gamma   90.00
#
_symmetry.space_group_name_H-M   'P 1'
#
loop_
_entity.id
_entity.type
_entity.pdbx_description
1 polymer ?
#
loop_
_entity_poly.entity_id
_entity_poly.type
_entity_poly.pdbx_seq_one_letter_code
_entity_poly.pdbx_strand_id
1 'polypeptide(L)'
;MIRDCLKDKEWFDRWIMFVETAIAEDVSTIAKPSKNPAYRPQYVKDLAFHHFKLMMRRYSRGDPSGVLPQYFEPLIHYWEKSQRLGAEMWTPEQQHSRHTWAVNLDYYIDCFWLVGLALALKVSDVQWHRLLDLIGNEGEDLLLDRMIATRWPNRMIGTSLCYPKPYARLLKAIDAPEARQAVLLNEFVESWYKEVGGAARSGRQKQAVPFKTPYWHNYHRLEGGYFGYWCLEAVAAVKAFNLDDSLCVGHPHYPGDLLRPEQVTAPDMSRLLPELAATIGAPPEPPFTGEPVHLTKWEALKMLVKNKLTS
;
A
#
# COMPACT_ATOMS: atom_id res chain seq x y z
N MET A 1 -3.61 -21.33 -5.81
CA MET A 1 -3.38 -20.66 -7.13
C MET A 1 -2.64 -19.34 -6.84
N ILE A 2 -1.55 -19.03 -7.58
CA ILE A 2 -0.89 -17.73 -7.47
C ILE A 2 -1.83 -16.64 -8.00
N ARG A 3 -1.87 -15.48 -7.34
CA ARG A 3 -2.70 -14.34 -7.78
C ARG A 3 -1.92 -13.32 -8.60
N ASP A 4 -0.63 -13.17 -8.30
CA ASP A 4 0.24 -12.23 -8.99
C ASP A 4 0.55 -12.71 -10.42
N CYS A 5 0.67 -11.75 -11.34
CA CYS A 5 0.94 -12.01 -12.74
C CYS A 5 2.38 -11.73 -13.18
N LEU A 6 3.20 -11.09 -12.32
CA LEU A 6 4.57 -10.66 -12.65
C LEU A 6 5.64 -11.56 -12.07
N LYS A 7 5.36 -12.24 -10.95
CA LYS A 7 6.31 -13.11 -10.25
C LYS A 7 5.67 -14.46 -9.94
N ASP A 8 6.49 -15.50 -9.98
CA ASP A 8 6.08 -16.86 -9.68
C ASP A 8 6.04 -17.15 -8.16
N LYS A 9 5.53 -18.33 -7.82
CA LYS A 9 5.41 -18.77 -6.44
C LYS A 9 6.77 -18.89 -5.75
N GLU A 10 7.78 -19.37 -6.45
CA GLU A 10 9.14 -19.59 -5.92
C GLU A 10 9.80 -18.26 -5.56
N TRP A 11 9.57 -17.23 -6.37
CA TRP A 11 10.01 -15.87 -6.06
C TRP A 11 9.36 -15.38 -4.77
N PHE A 12 8.04 -15.54 -4.60
CA PHE A 12 7.35 -15.13 -3.37
C PHE A 12 7.79 -15.95 -2.16
N ASP A 13 7.95 -17.28 -2.29
CA ASP A 13 8.43 -18.15 -1.21
C ASP A 13 9.78 -17.66 -0.67
N ARG A 14 10.72 -17.36 -1.57
CA ARG A 14 12.05 -16.84 -1.21
C ARG A 14 11.97 -15.52 -0.45
N TRP A 15 11.18 -14.56 -0.97
CA TRP A 15 11.10 -13.23 -0.37
C TRP A 15 10.23 -13.17 0.87
N ILE A 16 9.25 -14.03 1.03
CA ILE A 16 8.50 -14.20 2.28
C ILE A 16 9.45 -14.69 3.38
N MET A 17 10.19 -15.76 3.14
CA MET A 17 11.17 -16.29 4.12
C MET A 17 12.22 -15.25 4.50
N PHE A 18 12.75 -14.50 3.52
CA PHE A 18 13.71 -13.43 3.78
C PHE A 18 13.12 -12.33 4.67
N VAL A 19 11.89 -11.88 4.39
CA VAL A 19 11.26 -10.80 5.17
C VAL A 19 10.87 -11.28 6.57
N GLU A 20 10.43 -12.52 6.74
CA GLU A 20 10.15 -13.10 8.06
C GLU A 20 11.41 -13.12 8.94
N THR A 21 12.54 -13.56 8.37
CA THR A 21 13.84 -13.50 9.06
C THR A 21 14.21 -12.06 9.42
N ALA A 22 14.06 -11.15 8.48
CA ALA A 22 14.37 -9.74 8.69
C ALA A 22 13.50 -9.09 9.78
N ILE A 23 12.21 -9.41 9.83
CA ILE A 23 11.30 -8.94 10.89
C ILE A 23 11.80 -9.44 12.25
N ALA A 24 12.18 -10.71 12.38
CA ALA A 24 12.70 -11.26 13.65
C ALA A 24 13.98 -10.53 14.09
N GLU A 25 14.91 -10.26 13.18
CA GLU A 25 16.12 -9.50 13.45
C GLU A 25 15.81 -8.05 13.86
N ASP A 26 14.87 -7.41 13.18
CA ASP A 26 14.46 -6.03 13.47
C ASP A 26 13.81 -5.93 14.86
N VAL A 27 12.95 -6.88 15.23
CA VAL A 27 12.36 -6.99 16.58
C VAL A 27 13.47 -7.09 17.64
N SER A 28 14.47 -7.95 17.42
CA SER A 28 15.62 -8.07 18.31
C SER A 28 16.43 -6.77 18.39
N THR A 29 16.57 -6.06 17.27
CA THR A 29 17.33 -4.81 17.18
C THR A 29 16.63 -3.66 17.90
N ILE A 30 15.30 -3.53 17.76
CA ILE A 30 14.55 -2.49 18.45
C ILE A 30 14.39 -2.74 19.97
N ALA A 31 14.72 -3.91 20.46
CA ALA A 31 14.81 -4.17 21.90
C ALA A 31 16.09 -3.61 22.53
N LYS A 32 17.10 -3.27 21.73
CA LYS A 32 18.40 -2.76 22.17
C LYS A 32 18.46 -1.23 22.05
N PRO A 33 19.34 -0.53 22.81
CA PRO A 33 19.61 0.90 22.63
C PRO A 33 20.03 1.20 21.19
N SER A 34 19.51 2.30 20.63
CA SER A 34 19.85 2.70 19.26
C SER A 34 21.17 3.47 19.21
N LYS A 35 22.01 3.12 18.23
CA LYS A 35 23.22 3.91 17.89
C LYS A 35 22.87 5.23 17.18
N ASN A 36 21.67 5.33 16.60
CA ASN A 36 21.13 6.53 15.97
C ASN A 36 19.70 6.79 16.48
N PRO A 37 19.51 7.42 17.63
CA PRO A 37 18.19 7.68 18.18
C PRO A 37 17.27 8.48 17.25
N ALA A 38 17.81 9.43 16.49
CA ALA A 38 17.04 10.28 15.57
C ALA A 38 16.39 9.48 14.43
N TYR A 39 17.00 8.36 14.00
CA TYR A 39 16.45 7.48 12.97
C TYR A 39 15.52 6.40 13.53
N ARG A 40 15.51 6.18 14.85
CA ARG A 40 14.76 5.10 15.47
C ARG A 40 13.26 5.12 15.17
N PRO A 41 12.55 6.26 15.19
CA PRO A 41 11.14 6.29 14.83
C PRO A 41 10.89 5.77 13.42
N GLN A 42 11.73 6.17 12.45
CA GLN A 42 11.63 5.69 11.07
C GLN A 42 11.90 4.18 10.97
N TYR A 43 12.93 3.68 11.65
CA TYR A 43 13.24 2.25 11.67
C TYR A 43 12.08 1.38 12.19
N VAL A 44 11.40 1.87 13.25
CA VAL A 44 10.22 1.19 13.79
C VAL A 44 9.02 1.28 12.85
N LYS A 45 8.88 2.42 12.11
CA LYS A 45 7.87 2.55 11.05
C LYS A 45 8.12 1.55 9.91
N ASP A 46 9.37 1.40 9.49
CA ASP A 46 9.76 0.45 8.46
C ASP A 46 9.40 -0.98 8.86
N LEU A 47 9.61 -1.36 10.14
CA LEU A 47 9.19 -2.67 10.67
C LEU A 47 7.67 -2.85 10.62
N ALA A 48 6.87 -1.84 10.95
CA ALA A 48 5.41 -1.90 10.79
C ALA A 48 5.03 -2.20 9.33
N PHE A 49 5.66 -1.52 8.37
CA PHE A 49 5.39 -1.72 6.95
C PHE A 49 6.02 -2.99 6.36
N HIS A 50 6.98 -3.61 7.04
CA HIS A 50 7.40 -4.97 6.68
C HIS A 50 6.28 -5.98 6.91
N HIS A 51 5.48 -5.84 7.96
CA HIS A 51 4.29 -6.68 8.17
C HIS A 51 3.22 -6.46 7.08
N PHE A 52 2.98 -5.20 6.65
CA PHE A 52 2.12 -4.90 5.50
C PHE A 52 2.62 -5.58 4.22
N LYS A 53 3.90 -5.37 3.86
CA LYS A 53 4.48 -5.95 2.65
C LYS A 53 4.51 -7.48 2.70
N LEU A 54 4.73 -8.08 3.88
CA LEU A 54 4.65 -9.53 4.08
C LEU A 54 3.23 -10.04 3.84
N MET A 55 2.22 -9.36 4.40
CA MET A 55 0.80 -9.66 4.14
C MET A 55 0.49 -9.65 2.64
N MET A 56 0.92 -8.60 1.92
CA MET A 56 0.66 -8.48 0.49
C MET A 56 1.43 -9.51 -0.35
N ARG A 57 2.66 -9.88 0.02
CA ARG A 57 3.37 -10.98 -0.64
C ARG A 57 2.68 -12.32 -0.45
N ARG A 58 2.17 -12.61 0.74
CA ARG A 58 1.39 -13.83 1.00
C ARG A 58 0.10 -13.84 0.19
N TYR A 59 -0.59 -12.70 0.11
CA TYR A 59 -1.75 -12.54 -0.76
C TYR A 59 -1.37 -12.83 -2.23
N SER A 60 -0.33 -12.19 -2.76
CA SER A 60 0.15 -12.35 -4.13
C SER A 60 0.56 -13.79 -4.45
N ARG A 61 1.19 -14.48 -3.48
CA ARG A 61 1.55 -15.90 -3.60
C ARG A 61 0.34 -16.83 -3.74
N GLY A 62 -0.83 -16.43 -3.25
CA GLY A 62 -2.05 -17.21 -3.28
C GLY A 62 -2.46 -17.83 -1.93
N ASP A 63 -1.92 -17.34 -0.82
CA ASP A 63 -2.33 -17.75 0.52
C ASP A 63 -3.81 -17.42 0.75
N PRO A 64 -4.54 -18.20 1.56
CA PRO A 64 -5.93 -17.89 1.89
C PRO A 64 -6.05 -16.50 2.52
N SER A 65 -7.02 -15.69 2.08
CA SER A 65 -7.23 -14.34 2.62
C SER A 65 -7.58 -14.34 4.12
N GLY A 66 -8.13 -15.44 4.64
CA GLY A 66 -8.43 -15.61 6.07
C GLY A 66 -7.22 -15.58 7.00
N VAL A 67 -5.99 -15.77 6.49
CA VAL A 67 -4.78 -15.66 7.32
C VAL A 67 -4.20 -14.23 7.35
N LEU A 68 -4.69 -13.33 6.51
CA LEU A 68 -4.13 -11.98 6.38
C LEU A 68 -4.40 -11.07 7.60
N PRO A 69 -5.54 -11.16 8.31
CA PRO A 69 -5.81 -10.29 9.47
C PRO A 69 -4.75 -10.36 10.57
N GLN A 70 -4.02 -11.48 10.72
CA GLN A 70 -2.97 -11.63 11.73
C GLN A 70 -1.85 -10.58 11.61
N TYR A 71 -1.65 -9.99 10.42
CA TYR A 71 -0.60 -8.99 10.19
C TYR A 71 -1.00 -7.58 10.66
N PHE A 72 -2.29 -7.33 10.93
CA PHE A 72 -2.74 -6.02 11.39
C PHE A 72 -2.25 -5.69 12.80
N GLU A 73 -2.25 -6.65 13.72
CA GLU A 73 -1.83 -6.37 15.09
C GLU A 73 -0.36 -5.93 15.19
N PRO A 74 0.63 -6.67 14.65
CA PRO A 74 2.00 -6.21 14.69
C PRO A 74 2.22 -4.92 13.87
N LEU A 75 1.54 -4.72 12.74
CA LEU A 75 1.60 -3.50 11.97
C LEU A 75 1.18 -2.30 12.82
N ILE A 76 -0.01 -2.34 13.43
CA ILE A 76 -0.55 -1.27 14.27
C ILE A 76 0.38 -1.03 15.47
N HIS A 77 0.80 -2.08 16.17
CA HIS A 77 1.67 -2.00 17.34
C HIS A 77 2.98 -1.25 17.04
N TYR A 78 3.67 -1.62 15.96
CA TYR A 78 4.94 -0.96 15.62
C TYR A 78 4.72 0.45 15.05
N TRP A 79 3.61 0.70 14.37
CA TRP A 79 3.29 2.04 13.91
C TRP A 79 2.99 2.99 15.09
N GLU A 80 2.19 2.58 16.06
CA GLU A 80 1.97 3.32 17.31
C GLU A 80 3.30 3.62 18.03
N LYS A 81 4.17 2.61 18.14
CA LYS A 81 5.49 2.79 18.73
C LYS A 81 6.33 3.81 17.95
N SER A 82 6.30 3.77 16.63
CA SER A 82 6.97 4.74 15.76
C SER A 82 6.44 6.16 16.00
N GLN A 83 5.12 6.34 16.06
CA GLN A 83 4.52 7.67 16.29
C GLN A 83 4.89 8.23 17.66
N ARG A 84 4.85 7.43 18.72
CA ARG A 84 5.29 7.88 20.07
C ARG A 84 6.74 8.33 20.06
N LEU A 85 7.65 7.56 19.49
CA LEU A 85 9.06 7.94 19.36
C LEU A 85 9.24 9.18 18.47
N GLY A 86 8.47 9.28 17.40
CA GLY A 86 8.51 10.42 16.47
C GLY A 86 8.02 11.73 17.12
N ALA A 87 7.02 11.64 17.98
CA ALA A 87 6.51 12.80 18.72
C ALA A 87 7.60 13.46 19.60
N GLU A 88 8.55 12.68 20.12
CA GLU A 88 9.67 13.15 20.91
C GLU A 88 10.84 13.67 20.06
N MET A 89 10.98 13.19 18.82
CA MET A 89 12.19 13.38 18.02
C MET A 89 12.01 14.28 16.80
N TRP A 90 10.80 14.36 16.24
CA TRP A 90 10.55 15.12 15.00
C TRP A 90 9.96 16.50 15.29
N THR A 91 10.43 17.50 14.55
CA THR A 91 9.83 18.83 14.60
C THR A 91 8.39 18.80 14.04
N PRO A 92 7.55 19.82 14.37
CA PRO A 92 6.20 19.91 13.79
C PRO A 92 6.19 19.87 12.26
N GLU A 93 7.17 20.50 11.59
CA GLU A 93 7.29 20.51 10.14
C GLU A 93 7.62 19.09 9.59
N GLN A 94 8.49 18.36 10.30
CA GLN A 94 8.82 16.98 9.95
C GLN A 94 7.61 16.05 10.15
N GLN A 95 6.84 16.23 11.21
CA GLN A 95 5.60 15.48 11.44
C GLN A 95 4.58 15.82 10.37
N HIS A 96 4.37 17.09 10.05
CA HIS A 96 3.47 17.53 8.98
C HIS A 96 3.85 16.90 7.62
N SER A 97 5.12 17.00 7.21
CA SER A 97 5.56 16.44 5.93
C SER A 97 5.45 14.90 5.84
N ARG A 98 5.47 14.20 6.98
CA ARG A 98 5.38 12.74 7.03
C ARG A 98 3.95 12.22 7.08
N HIS A 99 3.04 12.95 7.73
CA HIS A 99 1.74 12.43 8.13
C HIS A 99 0.54 13.22 7.58
N THR A 100 0.75 14.18 6.67
CA THR A 100 -0.34 14.93 6.05
C THR A 100 -0.64 14.39 4.67
N TRP A 101 -1.89 13.99 4.42
CA TRP A 101 -2.31 13.38 3.15
C TRP A 101 -2.07 14.27 1.95
N ALA A 102 -2.40 15.57 2.05
CA ALA A 102 -2.23 16.51 0.94
C ALA A 102 -0.77 16.80 0.58
N VAL A 103 0.18 16.47 1.46
CA VAL A 103 1.63 16.73 1.30
C VAL A 103 2.38 15.46 0.91
N ASN A 104 2.01 14.31 1.48
CA ASN A 104 2.73 13.05 1.33
C ASN A 104 1.85 12.02 0.61
N LEU A 105 2.11 11.85 -0.70
CA LEU A 105 1.38 10.90 -1.55
C LEU A 105 1.54 9.46 -1.06
N ASP A 106 2.76 9.07 -0.66
CA ASP A 106 3.03 7.70 -0.20
C ASP A 106 2.24 7.40 1.07
N TYR A 107 2.22 8.34 2.01
CA TYR A 107 1.44 8.19 3.23
C TYR A 107 -0.08 8.13 2.96
N TYR A 108 -0.59 8.96 2.03
CA TYR A 108 -1.99 8.92 1.62
C TYR A 108 -2.38 7.55 1.05
N ILE A 109 -1.56 7.01 0.13
CA ILE A 109 -1.80 5.71 -0.49
C ILE A 109 -1.73 4.58 0.56
N ASP A 110 -0.72 4.59 1.42
CA ASP A 110 -0.57 3.62 2.51
C ASP A 110 -1.82 3.62 3.42
N CYS A 111 -2.31 4.80 3.80
CA CYS A 111 -3.54 4.94 4.60
C CYS A 111 -4.76 4.40 3.84
N PHE A 112 -4.91 4.72 2.57
CA PHE A 112 -6.01 4.23 1.75
C PHE A 112 -6.01 2.70 1.66
N TRP A 113 -4.85 2.11 1.38
CA TRP A 113 -4.70 0.66 1.32
C TRP A 113 -5.04 -0.03 2.65
N LEU A 114 -4.56 0.52 3.75
CA LEU A 114 -4.84 -0.05 5.07
C LEU A 114 -6.32 0.07 5.45
N VAL A 115 -6.99 1.17 5.10
CA VAL A 115 -8.45 1.30 5.25
C VAL A 115 -9.17 0.26 4.39
N GLY A 116 -8.80 0.11 3.13
CA GLY A 116 -9.37 -0.88 2.22
C GLY A 116 -9.24 -2.31 2.72
N LEU A 117 -8.04 -2.69 3.16
CA LEU A 117 -7.77 -4.00 3.75
C LEU A 117 -8.53 -4.20 5.06
N ALA A 118 -8.59 -3.20 5.93
CA ALA A 118 -9.30 -3.28 7.20
C ALA A 118 -10.81 -3.48 7.01
N LEU A 119 -11.39 -2.85 5.99
CA LEU A 119 -12.78 -3.04 5.60
C LEU A 119 -13.02 -4.43 4.98
N ALA A 120 -12.17 -4.85 4.03
CA ALA A 120 -12.32 -6.13 3.34
C ALA A 120 -12.11 -7.33 4.27
N LEU A 121 -11.08 -7.29 5.09
CA LEU A 121 -10.71 -8.35 6.02
C LEU A 121 -11.50 -8.29 7.35
N LYS A 122 -12.38 -7.31 7.51
CA LYS A 122 -13.24 -7.15 8.69
C LYS A 122 -12.46 -7.19 10.02
N VAL A 123 -11.38 -6.41 10.10
CA VAL A 123 -10.60 -6.30 11.34
C VAL A 123 -11.49 -5.90 12.51
N SER A 124 -11.11 -6.25 13.75
CA SER A 124 -11.89 -5.93 14.94
C SER A 124 -12.09 -4.41 15.10
N ASP A 125 -13.13 -4.00 15.83
CA ASP A 125 -13.38 -2.57 16.10
C ASP A 125 -12.23 -1.94 16.88
N VAL A 126 -11.57 -2.68 17.76
CA VAL A 126 -10.39 -2.23 18.48
C VAL A 126 -9.24 -1.89 17.49
N GLN A 127 -8.95 -2.79 16.56
CA GLN A 127 -7.93 -2.54 15.53
C GLN A 127 -8.32 -1.41 14.58
N TRP A 128 -9.62 -1.33 14.25
CA TRP A 128 -10.16 -0.26 13.41
C TRP A 128 -9.93 1.13 14.04
N HIS A 129 -10.30 1.32 15.31
CA HIS A 129 -10.10 2.60 16.00
C HIS A 129 -8.63 2.96 16.12
N ARG A 130 -7.77 2.01 16.53
CA ARG A 130 -6.32 2.23 16.58
C ARG A 130 -5.74 2.62 15.22
N LEU A 131 -6.23 2.00 14.13
CA LEU A 131 -5.83 2.40 12.79
C LEU A 131 -6.28 3.82 12.45
N LEU A 132 -7.51 4.22 12.80
CA LEU A 132 -7.99 5.59 12.59
C LEU A 132 -7.16 6.63 13.35
N ASP A 133 -6.79 6.33 14.59
CA ASP A 133 -5.91 7.20 15.39
C ASP A 133 -4.54 7.39 14.72
N LEU A 134 -4.01 6.34 14.11
CA LEU A 134 -2.71 6.36 13.40
C LEU A 134 -2.76 7.16 12.11
N ILE A 135 -3.80 6.98 11.30
CA ILE A 135 -3.92 7.64 10.00
C ILE A 135 -4.31 9.12 10.11
N GLY A 136 -5.06 9.50 11.14
CA GLY A 136 -5.48 10.89 11.39
C GLY A 136 -6.20 11.54 10.20
N ASN A 137 -5.83 12.79 9.92
CA ASN A 137 -6.21 13.58 8.73
C ASN A 137 -7.73 13.71 8.48
N GLU A 138 -8.52 13.64 9.55
CA GLU A 138 -9.99 13.77 9.48
C GLU A 138 -10.40 15.11 8.85
N GLY A 139 -11.28 15.06 7.85
CA GLY A 139 -11.74 16.23 7.13
C GLY A 139 -10.80 16.69 5.99
N GLU A 140 -9.75 15.94 5.68
CA GLU A 140 -8.75 16.31 4.67
C GLU A 140 -9.09 15.81 3.27
N ASP A 141 -9.77 14.66 3.12
CA ASP A 141 -10.04 14.06 1.80
C ASP A 141 -11.49 13.61 1.64
N LEU A 142 -12.15 14.08 0.57
CA LEU A 142 -13.54 13.74 0.28
C LEU A 142 -13.79 12.24 0.12
N LEU A 143 -12.87 11.52 -0.53
CA LEU A 143 -13.07 10.12 -0.89
C LEU A 143 -12.74 9.18 0.26
N LEU A 144 -11.53 9.30 0.82
CA LEU A 144 -11.07 8.43 1.89
C LEU A 144 -11.88 8.61 3.18
N ASP A 145 -12.22 9.87 3.53
CA ASP A 145 -13.08 10.13 4.68
C ASP A 145 -14.48 9.53 4.49
N ARG A 146 -15.07 9.61 3.29
CA ARG A 146 -16.36 8.96 2.98
C ARG A 146 -16.31 7.44 3.15
N MET A 147 -15.21 6.80 2.75
CA MET A 147 -15.04 5.36 2.95
C MET A 147 -14.93 5.01 4.42
N ILE A 148 -14.16 5.77 5.19
CA ILE A 148 -14.04 5.60 6.64
C ILE A 148 -15.41 5.80 7.31
N ALA A 149 -16.18 6.80 6.89
CA ALA A 149 -17.49 7.14 7.43
C ALA A 149 -18.51 6.00 7.30
N THR A 150 -18.35 5.08 6.34
CA THR A 150 -19.24 3.91 6.22
C THR A 150 -19.17 2.96 7.43
N ARG A 151 -18.04 2.94 8.14
CA ARG A 151 -17.86 2.17 9.39
C ARG A 151 -17.73 3.06 10.63
N TRP A 152 -17.43 4.35 10.46
CA TRP A 152 -17.30 5.34 11.53
C TRP A 152 -18.09 6.61 11.18
N PRO A 153 -19.43 6.63 11.41
CA PRO A 153 -20.32 7.70 10.94
C PRO A 153 -19.99 9.11 11.42
N ASN A 154 -19.25 9.23 12.54
CA ASN A 154 -18.85 10.53 13.08
C ASN A 154 -17.61 11.11 12.37
N ARG A 155 -17.02 10.42 11.40
CA ARG A 155 -15.86 10.89 10.62
C ARG A 155 -16.22 12.18 9.89
N MET A 156 -15.47 13.25 10.12
CA MET A 156 -15.56 14.49 9.37
C MET A 156 -15.08 14.25 7.94
N ILE A 157 -15.84 14.74 6.95
CA ILE A 157 -15.54 14.49 5.54
C ILE A 157 -14.94 15.72 4.91
N GLY A 158 -13.80 15.56 4.24
CA GLY A 158 -13.16 16.60 3.45
C GLY A 158 -14.01 17.06 2.27
N THR A 159 -13.77 18.27 1.79
CA THR A 159 -14.56 18.90 0.71
C THR A 159 -13.98 18.67 -0.69
N SER A 160 -12.78 18.15 -0.80
CA SER A 160 -12.08 17.94 -2.08
C SER A 160 -11.11 16.75 -1.99
N LEU A 161 -10.75 16.19 -3.14
CA LEU A 161 -9.72 15.13 -3.23
C LEU A 161 -8.32 15.71 -2.98
N CYS A 162 -7.50 15.01 -2.22
CA CYS A 162 -6.07 15.30 -2.12
C CYS A 162 -5.37 15.10 -3.47
N TYR A 163 -5.70 14.02 -4.18
CA TYR A 163 -5.09 13.64 -5.45
C TYR A 163 -6.16 13.35 -6.53
N PRO A 164 -6.70 14.41 -7.21
CA PRO A 164 -7.82 14.24 -8.14
C PRO A 164 -7.51 13.35 -9.34
N LYS A 165 -6.27 13.40 -9.87
CA LYS A 165 -5.94 12.70 -11.12
C LYS A 165 -6.23 11.20 -11.04
N PRO A 166 -5.70 10.43 -10.07
CA PRO A 166 -6.01 9.00 -9.99
C PRO A 166 -7.41 8.73 -9.44
N TYR A 167 -7.94 9.58 -8.54
CA TYR A 167 -9.10 9.22 -7.73
C TYR A 167 -10.44 9.87 -8.13
N ALA A 168 -10.44 10.86 -9.03
CA ALA A 168 -11.70 11.44 -9.52
C ALA A 168 -12.58 10.41 -10.25
N ARG A 169 -11.98 9.40 -10.94
CA ARG A 169 -12.73 8.32 -11.59
C ARG A 169 -13.40 7.41 -10.55
N LEU A 170 -12.71 7.10 -9.46
CA LEU A 170 -13.29 6.28 -8.39
C LEU A 170 -14.43 7.01 -7.70
N LEU A 171 -14.26 8.30 -7.39
CA LEU A 171 -15.33 9.14 -6.85
C LEU A 171 -16.54 9.18 -7.79
N LYS A 172 -16.31 9.35 -9.11
CA LYS A 172 -17.37 9.33 -10.12
C LYS A 172 -18.10 7.98 -10.16
N ALA A 173 -17.39 6.86 -9.99
CA ALA A 173 -18.01 5.53 -9.94
C ALA A 173 -18.92 5.38 -8.72
N ILE A 174 -18.49 5.88 -7.56
CA ILE A 174 -19.26 5.87 -6.31
C ILE A 174 -20.54 6.70 -6.43
N ASP A 175 -20.44 7.89 -7.04
CA ASP A 175 -21.54 8.84 -7.14
C ASP A 175 -22.48 8.59 -8.35
N ALA A 176 -22.15 7.60 -9.18
CA ALA A 176 -22.94 7.27 -10.37
C ALA A 176 -24.23 6.50 -10.01
N PRO A 177 -25.27 6.59 -10.87
CA PRO A 177 -26.39 5.67 -10.81
C PRO A 177 -25.92 4.21 -10.92
N GLU A 178 -26.60 3.30 -10.20
CA GLU A 178 -26.24 1.87 -10.08
C GLU A 178 -25.91 1.22 -11.44
N ALA A 179 -26.76 1.45 -12.45
CA ALA A 179 -26.55 0.93 -13.80
C ALA A 179 -25.24 1.33 -14.51
N ARG A 180 -24.49 2.30 -13.96
CA ARG A 180 -23.22 2.79 -14.51
C ARG A 180 -22.02 2.48 -13.62
N GLN A 181 -22.24 2.06 -12.40
CA GLN A 181 -21.18 1.90 -11.40
C GLN A 181 -20.15 0.86 -11.85
N ALA A 182 -20.56 -0.31 -12.31
CA ALA A 182 -19.66 -1.37 -12.76
C ALA A 182 -18.71 -0.91 -13.88
N VAL A 183 -19.26 -0.20 -14.88
CA VAL A 183 -18.46 0.30 -16.01
C VAL A 183 -17.44 1.34 -15.54
N LEU A 184 -17.87 2.31 -14.71
CA LEU A 184 -16.99 3.38 -14.23
C LEU A 184 -15.93 2.86 -13.24
N LEU A 185 -16.26 1.86 -12.43
CA LEU A 185 -15.31 1.18 -11.54
C LEU A 185 -14.25 0.44 -12.38
N ASN A 186 -14.68 -0.27 -13.42
CA ASN A 186 -13.77 -0.94 -14.33
C ASN A 186 -12.83 0.05 -15.04
N GLU A 187 -13.35 1.19 -15.54
CA GLU A 187 -12.53 2.26 -16.13
C GLU A 187 -11.47 2.79 -15.14
N PHE A 188 -11.82 2.88 -13.86
CA PHE A 188 -10.87 3.24 -12.81
C PHE A 188 -9.78 2.19 -12.64
N VAL A 189 -10.12 0.91 -12.51
CA VAL A 189 -9.16 -0.18 -12.32
C VAL A 189 -8.22 -0.30 -13.52
N GLU A 190 -8.72 -0.21 -14.76
CA GLU A 190 -7.93 -0.24 -15.99
C GLU A 190 -6.89 0.90 -16.06
N SER A 191 -7.24 2.08 -15.55
CA SER A 191 -6.36 3.26 -15.60
C SER A 191 -5.47 3.41 -14.35
N TRP A 192 -5.80 2.70 -13.25
CA TRP A 192 -5.26 2.93 -11.91
C TRP A 192 -3.74 2.99 -11.87
N TYR A 193 -3.04 1.95 -12.32
CA TYR A 193 -1.58 1.87 -12.20
C TYR A 193 -0.89 3.05 -12.90
N LYS A 194 -1.32 3.38 -14.12
CA LYS A 194 -0.77 4.49 -14.90
C LYS A 194 -1.07 5.86 -14.28
N GLU A 195 -2.30 6.05 -13.80
CA GLU A 195 -2.70 7.34 -13.23
C GLU A 195 -2.07 7.60 -11.88
N VAL A 196 -1.94 6.58 -11.03
CA VAL A 196 -1.25 6.66 -9.74
C VAL A 196 0.23 7.02 -9.92
N GLY A 197 0.90 6.49 -10.94
CA GLY A 197 2.27 6.88 -11.28
C GLY A 197 2.46 8.37 -11.58
N GLY A 198 1.38 9.10 -11.87
CA GLY A 198 1.40 10.56 -12.08
C GLY A 198 0.60 11.36 -11.05
N ALA A 199 0.17 10.75 -9.96
CA ALA A 199 -0.77 11.33 -8.99
C ALA A 199 -0.28 12.64 -8.35
N ALA A 200 1.00 12.71 -7.99
CA ALA A 200 1.59 13.90 -7.37
C ALA A 200 1.46 15.18 -8.20
N ARG A 201 1.36 15.05 -9.54
CA ARG A 201 1.18 16.20 -10.43
C ARG A 201 -0.19 16.89 -10.29
N SER A 202 -1.16 16.20 -9.73
CA SER A 202 -2.53 16.68 -9.53
C SER A 202 -2.88 16.92 -8.05
N GLY A 203 -1.95 16.70 -7.15
CA GLY A 203 -2.16 16.92 -5.71
C GLY A 203 -2.49 18.37 -5.38
N ARG A 204 -3.32 18.60 -4.36
CA ARG A 204 -3.71 19.95 -3.90
C ARG A 204 -2.51 20.85 -3.59
N GLN A 205 -1.46 20.27 -3.02
CA GLN A 205 -0.23 20.97 -2.64
C GLN A 205 0.95 20.48 -3.49
N LYS A 206 0.87 20.68 -4.80
CA LYS A 206 1.85 20.17 -5.80
C LYS A 206 3.30 20.53 -5.48
N GLN A 207 3.55 21.73 -4.91
CA GLN A 207 4.90 22.18 -4.55
C GLN A 207 5.46 21.46 -3.31
N ALA A 208 4.58 20.96 -2.44
CA ALA A 208 4.97 20.28 -1.23
C ALA A 208 5.18 18.77 -1.41
N VAL A 209 4.71 18.20 -2.53
CA VAL A 209 4.87 16.77 -2.83
C VAL A 209 6.26 16.52 -3.43
N PRO A 210 7.19 15.90 -2.69
CA PRO A 210 8.59 15.77 -3.10
C PRO A 210 8.80 14.79 -4.26
N PHE A 211 7.93 13.78 -4.39
CA PHE A 211 8.06 12.72 -5.39
C PHE A 211 6.88 12.70 -6.35
N LYS A 212 7.17 12.51 -7.64
CA LYS A 212 6.16 12.49 -8.72
C LYS A 212 5.45 11.15 -8.84
N THR A 213 6.05 10.10 -8.32
CA THR A 213 5.62 8.72 -8.46
C THR A 213 5.69 8.05 -7.09
N PRO A 214 4.71 7.22 -6.69
CA PRO A 214 4.77 6.47 -5.44
C PRO A 214 6.01 5.58 -5.37
N TYR A 215 6.58 5.42 -4.15
CA TYR A 215 7.82 4.67 -3.93
C TYR A 215 7.78 3.24 -4.49
N TRP A 216 6.62 2.60 -4.46
CA TRP A 216 6.44 1.20 -4.86
C TRP A 216 6.21 1.00 -6.37
N HIS A 217 5.91 2.06 -7.13
CA HIS A 217 5.40 1.97 -8.50
C HIS A 217 6.30 1.20 -9.47
N ASN A 218 7.62 1.19 -9.25
CA ASN A 218 8.58 0.45 -10.09
C ASN A 218 9.23 -0.73 -9.37
N TYR A 219 8.66 -1.22 -8.27
CA TYR A 219 9.26 -2.29 -7.46
C TYR A 219 9.35 -3.64 -8.17
N HIS A 220 8.55 -3.88 -9.22
CA HIS A 220 8.68 -5.08 -10.05
C HIS A 220 10.07 -5.21 -10.71
N ARG A 221 10.80 -4.09 -10.89
CA ARG A 221 12.16 -4.03 -11.44
C ARG A 221 13.24 -4.28 -10.39
N LEU A 222 12.90 -4.17 -9.12
CA LEU A 222 13.85 -4.32 -8.03
C LEU A 222 13.78 -5.73 -7.44
N GLU A 223 14.94 -6.34 -7.21
CA GLU A 223 14.97 -7.60 -6.48
C GLU A 223 14.52 -7.37 -5.03
N GLY A 224 13.45 -8.06 -4.59
CA GLY A 224 12.95 -8.05 -3.21
C GLY A 224 12.09 -6.88 -2.79
N GLY A 225 11.92 -5.87 -3.62
CA GLY A 225 11.02 -4.73 -3.31
C GLY A 225 9.55 -5.06 -3.50
N TYR A 226 9.24 -5.85 -4.51
CA TYR A 226 7.90 -6.12 -5.01
C TYR A 226 7.03 -6.92 -4.02
N PHE A 227 5.72 -6.60 -3.98
CA PHE A 227 4.74 -7.28 -3.12
C PHE A 227 3.36 -7.45 -3.79
N GLY A 228 3.27 -7.20 -5.11
CA GLY A 228 2.04 -7.17 -5.90
C GLY A 228 1.58 -5.74 -6.22
N TYR A 229 0.85 -5.59 -7.33
CA TYR A 229 0.24 -4.32 -7.74
C TYR A 229 -1.28 -4.43 -7.65
N TRP A 230 -1.82 -4.16 -6.45
CA TRP A 230 -3.20 -4.37 -6.10
C TRP A 230 -3.93 -3.04 -5.88
N CYS A 231 -4.95 -2.78 -6.67
CA CYS A 231 -5.85 -1.64 -6.53
C CYS A 231 -6.77 -1.84 -5.32
N LEU A 232 -6.21 -1.69 -4.12
CA LEU A 232 -6.94 -1.84 -2.86
C LEU A 232 -7.98 -0.74 -2.68
N GLU A 233 -7.82 0.39 -3.34
CA GLU A 233 -8.77 1.50 -3.37
C GLU A 233 -10.10 1.09 -4.01
N ALA A 234 -10.06 0.29 -5.07
CA ALA A 234 -11.28 -0.25 -5.68
C ALA A 234 -11.98 -1.23 -4.73
N VAL A 235 -11.23 -2.12 -4.07
CA VAL A 235 -11.78 -3.02 -3.05
C VAL A 235 -12.40 -2.24 -1.90
N ALA A 236 -11.75 -1.16 -1.44
CA ALA A 236 -12.27 -0.27 -0.41
C ALA A 236 -13.63 0.32 -0.83
N ALA A 237 -13.72 0.83 -2.06
CA ALA A 237 -14.95 1.42 -2.60
C ALA A 237 -16.08 0.38 -2.72
N VAL A 238 -15.79 -0.78 -3.29
CA VAL A 238 -16.77 -1.87 -3.40
C VAL A 238 -17.28 -2.28 -2.02
N LYS A 239 -16.38 -2.44 -1.04
CA LYS A 239 -16.77 -2.81 0.32
C LYS A 239 -17.56 -1.73 1.03
N ALA A 240 -17.17 -0.46 0.88
CA ALA A 240 -17.77 0.67 1.57
C ALA A 240 -19.16 1.03 1.01
N PHE A 241 -19.33 0.96 -0.32
CA PHE A 241 -20.51 1.46 -1.02
C PHE A 241 -21.32 0.37 -1.72
N ASN A 242 -20.94 -0.90 -1.54
CA ASN A 242 -21.60 -2.05 -2.16
C ASN A 242 -21.70 -1.93 -3.70
N LEU A 243 -20.63 -1.46 -4.35
CA LEU A 243 -20.60 -1.29 -5.81
C LEU A 243 -20.59 -2.65 -6.52
N ASP A 244 -21.16 -2.69 -7.73
CA ASP A 244 -21.01 -3.83 -8.65
C ASP A 244 -19.60 -3.84 -9.24
N ASP A 245 -18.82 -4.87 -8.89
CA ASP A 245 -17.45 -5.08 -9.36
C ASP A 245 -17.32 -6.21 -10.39
N SER A 246 -18.44 -6.68 -10.94
CA SER A 246 -18.49 -7.83 -11.86
C SER A 246 -17.56 -7.69 -13.07
N LEU A 247 -17.38 -6.47 -13.60
CA LEU A 247 -16.49 -6.18 -14.72
C LEU A 247 -15.00 -6.10 -14.32
N CYS A 248 -14.70 -5.96 -13.02
CA CYS A 248 -13.34 -5.92 -12.51
C CYS A 248 -12.76 -7.31 -12.22
N VAL A 249 -13.64 -8.32 -12.07
CA VAL A 249 -13.22 -9.69 -11.73
C VAL A 249 -12.25 -10.22 -12.80
N GLY A 250 -11.13 -10.79 -12.35
CA GLY A 250 -10.06 -11.26 -13.22
C GLY A 250 -9.10 -10.17 -13.72
N HIS A 251 -9.34 -8.89 -13.46
CA HIS A 251 -8.35 -7.87 -13.82
C HIS A 251 -7.06 -8.05 -13.00
N PRO A 252 -5.85 -8.01 -13.62
CA PRO A 252 -4.57 -8.27 -12.95
C PRO A 252 -4.27 -7.42 -11.73
N HIS A 253 -4.87 -6.23 -11.64
CA HIS A 253 -4.71 -5.33 -10.51
C HIS A 253 -5.88 -5.35 -9.52
N TYR A 254 -6.94 -6.13 -9.78
CA TYR A 254 -8.13 -6.12 -8.93
C TYR A 254 -8.17 -7.31 -7.97
N PRO A 255 -7.95 -7.09 -6.66
CA PRO A 255 -7.93 -8.17 -5.68
C PRO A 255 -9.33 -8.50 -5.15
N GLY A 256 -10.27 -8.86 -6.03
CA GLY A 256 -11.69 -9.06 -5.70
C GLY A 256 -11.99 -10.22 -4.76
N ASP A 257 -11.10 -11.22 -4.69
CA ASP A 257 -11.22 -12.34 -3.76
C ASP A 257 -10.92 -11.97 -2.29
N LEU A 258 -10.41 -10.77 -2.01
CA LEU A 258 -10.43 -10.22 -0.66
C LEU A 258 -11.86 -10.00 -0.13
N LEU A 259 -12.80 -9.77 -1.03
CA LEU A 259 -14.23 -9.60 -0.70
C LEU A 259 -14.98 -10.93 -0.71
N ARG A 260 -14.52 -11.90 -1.52
CA ARG A 260 -15.14 -13.22 -1.77
C ARG A 260 -14.05 -14.31 -1.75
N PRO A 261 -13.56 -14.70 -0.57
CA PRO A 261 -12.43 -15.62 -0.41
C PRO A 261 -12.58 -16.98 -1.13
N GLU A 262 -13.81 -17.42 -1.33
CA GLU A 262 -14.15 -18.67 -2.01
C GLU A 262 -14.16 -18.55 -3.54
N GLN A 263 -14.05 -17.34 -4.10
CA GLN A 263 -14.13 -17.07 -5.54
C GLN A 263 -12.79 -16.54 -6.08
N VAL A 264 -11.74 -17.34 -5.93
CA VAL A 264 -10.43 -16.97 -6.46
C VAL A 264 -10.45 -17.11 -7.98
N THR A 265 -10.25 -16.00 -8.69
CA THR A 265 -10.22 -15.95 -10.16
C THR A 265 -8.79 -15.75 -10.64
N ALA A 266 -8.39 -16.52 -11.66
CA ALA A 266 -7.11 -16.32 -12.32
C ALA A 266 -7.08 -14.95 -13.03
N PRO A 267 -5.94 -14.23 -13.02
CA PRO A 267 -5.83 -12.96 -13.72
C PRO A 267 -5.93 -13.15 -15.25
N ASP A 268 -6.70 -12.29 -15.90
CA ASP A 268 -6.76 -12.17 -17.35
C ASP A 268 -5.55 -11.38 -17.85
N MET A 269 -4.54 -12.09 -18.34
CA MET A 269 -3.28 -11.50 -18.80
C MET A 269 -3.44 -10.57 -20.00
N SER A 270 -4.54 -10.66 -20.75
CA SER A 270 -4.80 -9.75 -21.88
C SER A 270 -5.07 -8.30 -21.43
N ARG A 271 -5.42 -8.12 -20.16
CA ARG A 271 -5.69 -6.81 -19.51
C ARG A 271 -4.45 -6.23 -18.82
N LEU A 272 -3.33 -6.95 -18.80
CA LEU A 272 -2.10 -6.45 -18.20
C LEU A 272 -1.46 -5.40 -19.13
N LEU A 273 -1.01 -4.29 -18.55
CA LEU A 273 -0.33 -3.23 -19.31
C LEU A 273 0.92 -3.78 -20.02
N PRO A 274 1.13 -3.44 -21.31
CA PRO A 274 2.26 -3.98 -22.10
C PRO A 274 3.63 -3.73 -21.45
N GLU A 275 3.83 -2.59 -20.80
CA GLU A 275 5.06 -2.26 -20.10
C GLU A 275 5.34 -3.15 -18.88
N LEU A 276 4.30 -3.66 -18.22
CA LEU A 276 4.43 -4.63 -17.13
C LEU A 276 4.60 -6.04 -17.68
N ALA A 277 3.85 -6.41 -18.72
CA ALA A 277 3.98 -7.70 -19.39
C ALA A 277 5.40 -7.94 -19.91
N ALA A 278 6.06 -6.92 -20.45
CA ALA A 278 7.43 -6.98 -20.94
C ALA A 278 8.47 -7.28 -19.83
N THR A 279 8.13 -7.17 -18.56
CA THR A 279 9.03 -7.47 -17.44
C THR A 279 8.91 -8.90 -16.91
N ILE A 280 7.96 -9.68 -17.40
CA ILE A 280 7.78 -11.07 -16.98
C ILE A 280 9.00 -11.89 -17.41
N GLY A 281 9.66 -12.52 -16.42
CA GLY A 281 10.88 -13.31 -16.69
C GLY A 281 12.14 -12.51 -16.99
N ALA A 282 12.06 -11.17 -17.05
CA ALA A 282 13.26 -10.34 -17.22
C ALA A 282 14.13 -10.40 -15.94
N PRO A 283 15.48 -10.40 -16.08
CA PRO A 283 16.35 -10.30 -14.93
C PRO A 283 16.10 -8.96 -14.21
N PRO A 284 16.28 -8.89 -12.89
CA PRO A 284 16.16 -7.65 -12.15
C PRO A 284 17.16 -6.62 -12.69
N GLU A 285 16.74 -5.36 -12.80
CA GLU A 285 17.66 -4.27 -13.13
C GLU A 285 18.73 -4.16 -12.04
N PRO A 286 19.99 -3.85 -12.41
CA PRO A 286 21.02 -3.58 -11.42
C PRO A 286 20.58 -2.42 -10.51
N PRO A 287 21.03 -2.37 -9.25
CA PRO A 287 20.65 -1.31 -8.35
C PRO A 287 20.98 0.05 -8.97
N PHE A 288 19.99 0.92 -9.00
CA PHE A 288 20.08 2.25 -9.61
C PHE A 288 21.21 3.06 -8.97
N THR A 289 22.20 3.47 -9.76
CA THR A 289 23.36 4.27 -9.30
C THR A 289 23.10 5.78 -9.33
N GLY A 290 21.90 6.23 -9.68
CA GLY A 290 21.47 7.62 -9.72
C GLY A 290 20.33 7.88 -8.74
N GLU A 291 20.31 9.03 -8.11
CA GLU A 291 19.48 9.58 -7.04
C GLU A 291 18.54 8.59 -6.30
N PRO A 292 18.52 8.56 -4.97
CA PRO A 292 17.88 7.52 -4.20
C PRO A 292 16.38 7.45 -4.52
N VAL A 293 15.97 6.44 -5.28
CA VAL A 293 14.66 5.84 -5.05
C VAL A 293 14.62 5.57 -3.55
N HIS A 294 13.62 6.04 -2.83
CA HIS A 294 13.47 5.80 -1.40
C HIS A 294 13.32 4.30 -1.09
N LEU A 295 14.36 3.56 -1.41
CA LEU A 295 14.70 2.37 -0.63
C LEU A 295 15.02 2.91 0.76
N THR A 296 14.37 2.40 1.78
CA THR A 296 14.84 2.69 3.14
C THR A 296 16.35 2.46 3.13
N LYS A 297 17.14 3.26 3.86
CA LYS A 297 18.59 3.04 3.96
C LYS A 297 18.93 1.58 4.27
N TRP A 298 17.99 0.86 4.82
CA TRP A 298 18.08 -0.54 5.19
C TRP A 298 17.91 -1.50 3.99
N GLU A 299 16.99 -1.24 3.08
CA GLU A 299 16.87 -2.02 1.83
C GLU A 299 18.11 -1.81 0.94
N ALA A 300 18.62 -0.58 0.86
CA ALA A 300 19.87 -0.27 0.19
C ALA A 300 21.10 -0.90 0.88
N LEU A 301 21.14 -0.92 2.22
CA LEU A 301 22.24 -1.51 2.99
C LEU A 301 22.24 -3.04 2.88
N LYS A 302 21.09 -3.70 2.87
CA LYS A 302 20.99 -5.15 2.66
C LYS A 302 21.35 -5.57 1.24
N MET A 303 21.04 -4.77 0.22
CA MET A 303 21.55 -4.99 -1.15
C MET A 303 23.08 -4.89 -1.21
N LEU A 304 23.69 -3.91 -0.52
CA LEU A 304 25.14 -3.74 -0.46
C LEU A 304 25.83 -4.88 0.33
N VAL A 305 25.24 -5.38 1.39
CA VAL A 305 25.77 -6.50 2.18
C VAL A 305 25.73 -7.80 1.39
N LYS A 306 24.63 -8.04 0.64
CA LYS A 306 24.51 -9.25 -0.20
C LYS A 306 25.53 -9.26 -1.33
N ASN A 307 25.79 -8.12 -1.99
CA ASN A 307 26.80 -8.02 -3.04
C ASN A 307 28.25 -8.23 -2.52
N LYS A 308 28.52 -7.96 -1.24
CA LYS A 308 29.82 -8.28 -0.59
C LYS A 308 29.99 -9.72 -0.15
N LEU A 309 28.91 -10.48 -0.04
CA LEU A 309 28.94 -11.90 0.33
C LEU A 309 29.00 -12.82 -0.89
N THR A 310 28.79 -12.30 -2.08
CA THR A 310 28.85 -13.02 -3.37
C THR A 310 30.05 -12.64 -4.24
N SER A 311 30.89 -11.73 -3.80
CA SER A 311 32.24 -11.43 -4.32
C SER A 311 33.30 -11.95 -3.36
#